data_428b1e2bca86bb2c9baae8eed57e0f99
#
_entry.id   428b1e2bca86bb2c9baae8eed57e0f99
#
_cell.length_a   1.000
_cell.length_b   1.000
_cell.length_c   1.000
_cell.angle_alpha   90.00
_cell.angle_beta   90.00
_cell.angle_gamma   90.00
#
_symmetry.space_group_name_H-M   'P 1'
#
loop_
_entity.id
_entity.type
_entity.pdbx_description
1 polymer ?
#
loop_
_entity_poly.entity_id
_entity_poly.type
_entity_poly.pdbx_seq_one_letter_code
_entity_poly.pdbx_strand_id
1 'polypeptide(L)'
;MQNCQDQNRVRYFNLSLHRSATRSFCHFCDAIGLRACHWPGLEWDEGCRGLRPKAVALRFMADFSNFDAYADIPIPSIYRDLSPKYPNAKFLLILREPEEWLQSVRRHIGGRSLYPLEQLQYKSITRRKISY
;
A
#
# COMPACT_ATOMS: atom_id res chain seq x y z
N MET A 1 2.47 -22.69 -10.60
CA MET A 1 3.19 -23.24 -9.43
C MET A 1 3.99 -22.10 -8.81
N GLN A 2 3.54 -21.57 -7.69
CA GLN A 2 4.37 -20.63 -6.91
C GLN A 2 5.54 -21.41 -6.33
N ASN A 3 6.75 -20.95 -6.62
CA ASN A 3 8.01 -21.59 -6.21
C ASN A 3 8.06 -21.67 -4.68
N CYS A 4 8.31 -22.82 -4.10
CA CYS A 4 8.38 -23.06 -2.64
C CYS A 4 9.42 -22.15 -1.93
N GLN A 5 10.41 -21.65 -2.67
CA GLN A 5 11.41 -20.70 -2.17
C GLN A 5 10.83 -19.29 -1.89
N ASP A 6 9.73 -18.91 -2.55
CA ASP A 6 9.13 -17.59 -2.40
C ASP A 6 8.29 -17.47 -1.11
N GLN A 7 7.80 -18.58 -0.56
CA GLN A 7 7.02 -18.59 0.69
C GLN A 7 7.88 -18.33 1.94
N ASN A 8 9.17 -18.64 1.91
CA ASN A 8 10.08 -18.45 3.04
C ASN A 8 10.74 -17.06 3.07
N ARG A 9 10.60 -16.27 2.02
CA ARG A 9 11.18 -14.94 1.94
C ARG A 9 10.41 -13.97 2.83
N VAL A 10 11.14 -13.27 3.70
CA VAL A 10 10.55 -12.20 4.51
C VAL A 10 10.22 -11.01 3.60
N ARG A 11 9.00 -10.52 3.70
CA ARG A 11 8.55 -9.28 3.05
C ARG A 11 8.15 -8.27 4.09
N TYR A 12 8.36 -7.00 3.77
CA TYR A 12 8.05 -5.87 4.65
C TYR A 12 6.94 -5.04 4.00
N PHE A 13 5.81 -4.94 4.68
CA PHE A 13 4.68 -4.13 4.22
C PHE A 13 4.47 -2.94 5.15
N ASN A 14 4.62 -1.74 4.62
CA ASN A 14 4.30 -0.52 5.35
C ASN A 14 2.80 -0.23 5.22
N LEU A 15 2.08 -0.35 6.34
CA LEU A 15 0.63 -0.13 6.43
C LEU A 15 0.26 1.34 6.60
N SER A 16 1.23 2.24 6.63
CA SER A 16 0.99 3.66 6.80
C SER A 16 0.25 4.23 5.60
N LEU A 17 -0.63 5.16 5.88
CA LEU A 17 -1.31 5.90 4.83
C LEU A 17 -0.28 6.68 3.99
N HIS A 18 -0.60 6.91 2.73
CA HIS A 18 0.20 7.81 1.91
C HIS A 18 0.40 9.16 2.62
N ARG A 19 1.45 9.88 2.33
CA ARG A 19 1.89 11.10 3.04
C ARG A 19 2.32 10.87 4.50
N SER A 20 2.65 9.62 4.88
CA SER A 20 3.18 9.25 6.20
C SER A 20 4.57 8.62 6.06
N ALA A 21 5.52 9.35 5.47
CA ALA A 21 6.91 8.95 5.27
C ALA A 21 7.11 7.64 4.47
N THR A 22 6.19 7.28 3.59
CA THR A 22 6.26 6.06 2.79
C THR A 22 7.48 6.03 1.85
N ARG A 23 7.88 7.18 1.30
CA ARG A 23 9.12 7.31 0.52
C ARG A 23 10.36 7.12 1.37
N SER A 24 10.40 7.75 2.55
CA SER A 24 11.53 7.62 3.48
C SER A 24 11.72 6.17 3.93
N PHE A 25 10.63 5.45 4.14
CA PHE A 25 10.68 4.02 4.42
C PHE A 25 11.33 3.23 3.26
N CYS A 26 10.94 3.50 2.02
CA CYS A 26 11.54 2.82 0.86
C CYS A 26 13.02 3.15 0.69
N HIS A 27 13.40 4.42 0.84
CA HIS A 27 14.82 4.83 0.80
C HIS A 27 15.64 4.17 1.91
N PHE A 28 15.07 4.03 3.11
CA PHE A 28 15.73 3.31 4.19
C PHE A 28 15.93 1.83 3.85
N CYS A 29 14.91 1.16 3.31
CA CYS A 29 15.00 -0.23 2.89
C CYS A 29 16.09 -0.40 1.82
N ASP A 30 16.12 0.44 0.80
CA ASP A 30 17.15 0.39 -0.24
C ASP A 30 18.55 0.62 0.34
N ALA A 31 18.70 1.53 1.30
CA ALA A 31 19.98 1.82 1.94
C ALA A 31 20.56 0.63 2.76
N ILE A 32 19.68 -0.25 3.25
CA ILE A 32 20.10 -1.47 3.97
C ILE A 32 20.11 -2.71 3.07
N GLY A 33 19.99 -2.55 1.76
CA GLY A 33 20.09 -3.63 0.78
C GLY A 33 18.81 -4.39 0.48
N LEU A 34 17.65 -3.90 0.93
CA LEU A 34 16.34 -4.42 0.57
C LEU A 34 15.80 -3.67 -0.65
N ARG A 35 15.32 -4.39 -1.65
CA ARG A 35 14.68 -3.77 -2.80
C ARG A 35 13.27 -3.31 -2.42
N ALA A 36 13.01 -2.01 -2.48
CA ALA A 36 11.74 -1.43 -2.09
C ALA A 36 10.91 -0.93 -3.28
N CYS A 37 9.60 -1.07 -3.16
CA CYS A 37 8.63 -0.53 -4.12
C CYS A 37 7.75 0.50 -3.42
N HIS A 38 7.87 1.75 -3.83
CA HIS A 38 6.99 2.83 -3.40
C HIS A 38 5.82 2.96 -4.38
N TRP A 39 4.60 2.96 -3.84
CA TRP A 39 3.39 3.00 -4.64
C TRP A 39 3.35 1.91 -5.73
N PRO A 40 3.23 0.65 -5.36
CA PRO A 40 3.20 -0.45 -6.33
C PRO A 40 2.06 -0.34 -7.35
N GLY A 41 1.11 0.55 -7.11
CA GLY A 41 -0.03 0.81 -8.00
C GLY A 41 0.23 1.79 -9.12
N LEU A 42 1.38 2.45 -9.20
CA LEU A 42 1.60 3.50 -10.18
C LEU A 42 1.47 2.99 -11.62
N GLU A 43 2.06 1.85 -11.93
CA GLU A 43 1.98 1.21 -13.25
C GLU A 43 0.59 0.64 -13.56
N TRP A 44 -0.23 0.46 -12.53
CA TRP A 44 -1.54 -0.20 -12.64
C TRP A 44 -2.70 0.79 -12.71
N ASP A 45 -2.49 2.04 -12.33
CA ASP A 45 -3.54 3.07 -12.36
C ASP A 45 -4.14 3.24 -13.76
N GLU A 46 -3.32 3.19 -14.80
CA GLU A 46 -3.82 3.26 -16.18
C GLU A 46 -4.57 1.98 -16.60
N GLY A 47 -4.03 0.81 -16.23
CA GLY A 47 -4.66 -0.48 -16.49
C GLY A 47 -5.87 -0.80 -15.62
N CYS A 48 -6.09 -0.04 -14.57
CA CYS A 48 -7.20 -0.22 -13.62
C CYS A 48 -8.37 0.72 -13.88
N ARG A 49 -8.31 1.60 -14.86
CA ARG A 49 -9.43 2.50 -15.22
C ARG A 49 -10.69 1.70 -15.49
N GLY A 50 -11.77 2.07 -14.82
CA GLY A 50 -13.06 1.40 -14.94
C GLY A 50 -13.24 0.12 -14.15
N LEU A 51 -12.20 -0.39 -13.49
CA LEU A 51 -12.33 -1.55 -12.60
C LEU A 51 -12.94 -1.14 -11.25
N ARG A 52 -13.71 -2.06 -10.66
CA ARG A 52 -14.20 -1.87 -9.29
C ARG A 52 -13.04 -1.95 -8.30
N PRO A 53 -13.04 -1.20 -7.19
CA PRO A 53 -11.95 -1.19 -6.21
C PRO A 53 -11.52 -2.57 -5.70
N LYS A 54 -12.48 -3.49 -5.53
CA LYS A 54 -12.19 -4.88 -5.14
C LYS A 54 -11.41 -5.65 -6.20
N ALA A 55 -11.76 -5.48 -7.49
CA ALA A 55 -11.05 -6.14 -8.60
C ALA A 55 -9.62 -5.62 -8.72
N VAL A 56 -9.40 -4.32 -8.49
CA VAL A 56 -8.07 -3.71 -8.44
C VAL A 56 -7.25 -4.33 -7.31
N ALA A 57 -7.78 -4.41 -6.10
CA ALA A 57 -7.09 -5.00 -4.95
C ALA A 57 -6.70 -6.46 -5.20
N LEU A 58 -7.61 -7.27 -5.76
CA LEU A 58 -7.35 -8.68 -6.08
C LEU A 58 -6.24 -8.85 -7.13
N ARG A 59 -6.18 -7.95 -8.11
CA ARG A 59 -5.14 -7.95 -9.14
C ARG A 59 -3.77 -7.66 -8.54
N PHE A 60 -3.67 -6.74 -7.57
CA PHE A 60 -2.45 -6.45 -6.84
C PHE A 60 -1.92 -7.62 -6.03
N MET A 61 -2.81 -8.40 -5.43
CA MET A 61 -2.42 -9.55 -4.60
C MET A 61 -1.67 -10.63 -5.37
N ALA A 62 -1.72 -10.62 -6.70
CA ALA A 62 -1.04 -11.61 -7.52
C ALA A 62 0.48 -11.39 -7.63
N ASP A 63 1.00 -10.19 -7.28
CA ASP A 63 2.31 -9.77 -7.83
C ASP A 63 3.29 -9.13 -6.81
N PHE A 64 3.22 -9.49 -5.53
CA PHE A 64 4.20 -9.04 -4.52
C PHE A 64 5.45 -9.94 -4.45
N SER A 65 5.98 -10.36 -5.61
CA SER A 65 7.14 -11.25 -5.68
C SER A 65 8.46 -10.52 -5.98
N ASN A 66 8.41 -9.34 -6.59
CA ASN A 66 9.58 -8.71 -7.19
C ASN A 66 10.43 -7.88 -6.21
N PHE A 67 9.86 -7.47 -5.08
CA PHE A 67 10.53 -6.61 -4.09
C PHE A 67 10.53 -7.24 -2.70
N ASP A 68 11.36 -6.72 -1.82
CA ASP A 68 11.46 -7.12 -0.43
C ASP A 68 10.54 -6.28 0.47
N ALA A 69 10.31 -5.03 0.08
CA ALA A 69 9.51 -4.07 0.84
C ALA A 69 8.52 -3.33 -0.06
N TYR A 70 7.36 -3.04 0.49
CA TYR A 70 6.27 -2.34 -0.21
C TYR A 70 5.67 -1.27 0.68
N ALA A 71 5.40 -0.11 0.14
CA ALA A 71 4.78 0.99 0.85
C ALA A 71 3.81 1.76 -0.04
N ASP A 72 2.90 2.49 0.59
CA ASP A 72 1.89 3.31 -0.06
C ASP A 72 0.71 2.48 -0.62
N ILE A 73 -0.14 3.13 -1.39
CA ILE A 73 -1.35 2.53 -1.96
C ILE A 73 -0.96 1.34 -2.87
N PRO A 74 -1.62 0.19 -2.76
CA PRO A 74 -2.84 -0.12 -1.99
C PRO A 74 -2.59 -0.85 -0.68
N ILE A 75 -1.37 -0.94 -0.20
CA ILE A 75 -0.96 -1.79 0.94
C ILE A 75 -1.85 -1.60 2.17
N PRO A 76 -2.15 -0.36 2.63
CA PRO A 76 -3.00 -0.16 3.81
C PRO A 76 -4.43 -0.70 3.66
N SER A 77 -4.92 -0.83 2.43
CA SER A 77 -6.28 -1.26 2.15
C SER A 77 -6.43 -2.78 2.05
N ILE A 78 -5.33 -3.49 1.76
CA ILE A 78 -5.36 -4.94 1.49
C ILE A 78 -4.58 -5.78 2.52
N TYR A 79 -4.09 -5.19 3.60
CA TYR A 79 -3.20 -5.87 4.55
C TYR A 79 -3.82 -7.15 5.17
N ARG A 80 -5.15 -7.17 5.35
CA ARG A 80 -5.87 -8.34 5.89
C ARG A 80 -5.78 -9.55 4.96
N ASP A 81 -5.68 -9.31 3.67
CA ASP A 81 -5.53 -10.35 2.65
C ASP A 81 -4.06 -10.74 2.45
N LEU A 82 -3.14 -9.80 2.71
CA LEU A 82 -1.70 -10.05 2.64
C LEU A 82 -1.20 -10.95 3.78
N SER A 83 -1.73 -10.75 4.98
CA SER A 83 -1.28 -11.45 6.18
C SER A 83 -1.37 -12.99 6.06
N PRO A 84 -2.49 -13.60 5.64
CA PRO A 84 -2.55 -15.05 5.45
C PRO A 84 -1.74 -15.54 4.26
N LYS A 85 -1.57 -14.71 3.22
CA LYS A 85 -0.82 -15.07 2.01
C LYS A 85 0.70 -15.08 2.24
N TYR A 86 1.18 -14.22 3.11
CA TYR A 86 2.60 -14.06 3.42
C TYR A 86 2.85 -14.23 4.93
N PRO A 87 2.85 -15.47 5.45
CA PRO A 87 2.89 -15.74 6.91
C PRO A 87 4.17 -15.23 7.57
N ASN A 88 5.27 -15.08 6.83
CA ASN A 88 6.54 -14.55 7.32
C ASN A 88 6.69 -13.05 7.12
N ALA A 89 5.68 -12.37 6.60
CA ALA A 89 5.75 -10.94 6.38
C ALA A 89 5.82 -10.15 7.68
N LYS A 90 6.52 -9.02 7.63
CA LYS A 90 6.56 -8.01 8.69
C LYS A 90 5.74 -6.80 8.26
N PHE A 91 4.88 -6.37 9.15
CA PHE A 91 4.01 -5.21 8.94
C PHE A 91 4.48 -4.05 9.80
N LEU A 92 4.65 -2.89 9.20
CA LEU A 92 5.05 -1.66 9.88
C LEU A 92 3.95 -0.61 9.76
N LEU A 93 3.81 0.19 10.79
CA LEU A 93 2.88 1.31 10.80
C LEU A 93 3.60 2.56 11.34
N ILE A 94 3.74 3.56 10.50
CA ILE A 94 4.23 4.88 10.88
C ILE A 94 3.02 5.74 11.19
N LEU A 95 2.90 6.20 12.42
CA LEU A 95 1.83 7.09 12.86
C LEU A 95 2.21 8.53 12.55
N ARG A 96 1.21 9.31 12.15
CA ARG A 96 1.30 10.74 11.93
C ARG A 96 0.13 11.43 12.60
N GLU A 97 0.36 12.64 13.11
CA GLU A 97 -0.70 13.47 13.67
C GLU A 97 -1.83 13.67 12.62
N PRO A 98 -3.09 13.34 12.95
CA PRO A 98 -4.18 13.33 11.97
C PRO A 98 -4.38 14.64 11.23
N GLU A 99 -4.29 15.78 11.92
CA GLU A 99 -4.47 17.10 11.29
C GLU A 99 -3.34 17.43 10.32
N GLU A 100 -2.10 17.16 10.68
CA GLU A 100 -0.95 17.34 9.79
C GLU A 100 -1.03 16.43 8.57
N TRP A 101 -1.48 15.19 8.77
CA TRP A 101 -1.71 14.26 7.68
C TRP A 101 -2.77 14.80 6.72
N LEU A 102 -3.91 15.25 7.24
CA LEU A 102 -5.01 15.77 6.44
C LEU A 102 -4.59 17.00 5.61
N GLN A 103 -3.84 17.91 6.20
CA GLN A 103 -3.28 19.07 5.50
C GLN A 103 -2.32 18.64 4.38
N SER A 104 -1.47 17.65 4.63
CA SER A 104 -0.55 17.11 3.62
C SER A 104 -1.30 16.45 2.46
N VAL A 105 -2.37 15.71 2.75
CA VAL A 105 -3.22 15.09 1.73
C VAL A 105 -3.92 16.15 0.89
N ARG A 106 -4.50 17.17 1.50
CA ARG A 106 -5.16 18.28 0.78
C ARG A 106 -4.19 18.97 -0.18
N ARG A 107 -2.96 19.27 0.26
CA ARG A 107 -1.93 19.87 -0.60
C ARG A 107 -1.53 18.94 -1.75
N HIS A 108 -1.46 17.64 -1.50
CA HIS A 108 -1.05 16.66 -2.51
C HIS A 108 -2.10 16.44 -3.60
N ILE A 109 -3.37 16.32 -3.20
CA ILE A 109 -4.48 16.10 -4.13
C ILE A 109 -4.77 17.39 -4.93
N GLY A 110 -4.74 18.54 -4.27
CA GLY A 110 -5.16 19.79 -4.89
C GLY A 110 -6.62 19.71 -5.35
N GLY A 111 -6.88 20.11 -6.59
CA GLY A 111 -8.22 20.04 -7.20
C GLY A 111 -8.41 18.87 -8.17
N ARG A 112 -7.46 17.93 -8.27
CA ARG A 112 -7.57 16.82 -9.20
C ARG A 112 -8.54 15.74 -8.73
N SER A 113 -9.03 14.93 -9.65
CA SER A 113 -9.77 13.71 -9.33
C SER A 113 -8.88 12.66 -8.66
N LEU A 114 -9.48 11.87 -7.77
CA LEU A 114 -8.79 10.75 -7.15
C LEU A 114 -8.58 9.61 -8.15
N TYR A 115 -7.42 8.99 -8.11
CA TYR A 115 -7.16 7.75 -8.81
C TYR A 115 -7.97 6.58 -8.19
N PRO A 116 -8.25 5.50 -8.94
CA PRO A 116 -9.03 4.36 -8.43
C PRO A 116 -8.49 3.77 -7.12
N LEU A 117 -7.18 3.66 -6.99
CA LEU A 117 -6.54 3.14 -5.77
C LEU A 117 -6.62 4.10 -4.59
N GLU A 118 -6.53 5.41 -4.83
CA GLU A 118 -6.77 6.43 -3.80
C GLU A 118 -8.22 6.36 -3.30
N GLN A 119 -9.18 6.19 -4.21
CA GLN A 119 -10.59 6.00 -3.84
C GLN A 119 -10.79 4.77 -2.96
N LEU A 120 -10.12 3.65 -3.26
CA LEU A 120 -10.16 2.45 -2.45
C LEU A 120 -9.63 2.70 -1.04
N GLN A 121 -8.50 3.40 -0.93
CA GLN A 121 -7.90 3.75 0.35
C GLN A 121 -8.80 4.65 1.20
N TYR A 122 -9.36 5.71 0.62
CA TYR A 122 -10.24 6.61 1.35
C TYR A 122 -11.54 5.93 1.79
N LYS A 123 -12.13 5.08 0.98
CA LYS A 123 -13.29 4.27 1.37
C LYS A 123 -12.98 3.34 2.55
N SER A 124 -11.79 2.77 2.60
CA SER A 124 -11.39 1.92 3.73
C SER A 124 -11.22 2.69 5.03
N ILE A 125 -10.76 3.94 4.96
CA ILE A 125 -10.61 4.84 6.12
C ILE A 125 -11.98 5.28 6.63
N THR A 126 -12.88 5.71 5.74
CA THR A 126 -14.20 6.22 6.12
C THR A 126 -15.09 5.14 6.73
N ARG A 127 -15.04 3.91 6.22
CA ARG A 127 -15.78 2.78 6.79
C ARG A 127 -15.38 2.45 8.22
N ARG A 128 -14.15 2.74 8.64
CA ARG A 128 -13.69 2.54 10.03
C ARG A 128 -14.25 3.58 11.00
N LYS A 129 -14.63 4.78 10.53
CA LYS A 129 -15.24 5.82 11.36
C LYS A 129 -16.72 5.57 11.68
N ILE A 130 -17.39 4.66 10.96
CA ILE A 130 -18.83 4.38 11.10
C ILE A 130 -19.09 3.20 12.06
N SER A 131 -18.08 2.57 12.58
CA SER A 131 -18.19 1.43 13.51
C SER A 131 -17.80 1.78 14.96
N TYR A 132 -18.16 2.99 15.41
CA TYR A 132 -18.17 3.35 16.85
C TYR A 132 -19.60 3.58 17.33
#